data_c873a6d7b7d483bf0fa81f26712e7dc4
#
_entry.id   c873a6d7b7d483bf0fa81f26712e7dc4
#
_cell.length_a   1.000
_cell.length_b   1.000
_cell.length_c   1.000
_cell.angle_alpha   90.00
_cell.angle_beta   90.00
_cell.angle_gamma   90.00
#
_symmetry.space_group_name_H-M   'P 1'
#
loop_
_entity.id
_entity.type
_entity.pdbx_description
1 polymer ?
#
loop_
_entity_poly.entity_id
_entity_poly.type
_entity_poly.pdbx_seq_one_letter_code
_entity_poly.pdbx_strand_id
1 'polypeptide(L)'
;MSSPAVEGISISVDQNPYLAEGVRTVDAVISVETTDELMVAAPPAERVEILIIDCSGSMGSGDKFAGARNATLAALQVIADGTRFAIVEGTDKAEVVYPRDGATAVADNRSRTEARHALDKLKPHGGTAMGTWLGLARMIAQRHPSAMAHAILLTDGRNEHEKPQQLAAEIKASEGLFTCDCRGVGADWEPNELRAIASALHGTLDVVRTPDLLAADFAEMMQTSMAKAIPELTLRVWTPVGATVRMVKQVDPSITDFTARRTETSAQIGEYPLGAWGAEEREYHLQIELEPAPPGREKLAARVSLVAEGEVLGQGLVKAAWTTDTDLSARISRRVAHYTGQAELAEAVQEGLTARKVGDLATATAKLQRAVQLASESGNENTAKLLKAVVEVDDRTGTVRLRAHIDAADEIALDVRSSKTARVRKESGS
;
A
#
# COMPACT_ATOMS: atom_id res chain seq x y z
N MET A 1 -1.94 33.01 8.91
CA MET A 1 -3.33 32.73 9.30
C MET A 1 -3.44 31.21 9.28
N SER A 2 -3.66 30.59 10.44
CA SER A 2 -3.94 29.13 10.50
C SER A 2 -5.33 28.94 9.91
N SER A 3 -5.46 28.12 8.88
CA SER A 3 -6.78 27.62 8.46
C SER A 3 -7.45 26.97 9.69
N PRO A 4 -8.75 27.13 9.89
CA PRO A 4 -9.45 26.40 10.94
C PRO A 4 -9.21 24.92 10.72
N ALA A 5 -8.77 24.20 11.75
CA ALA A 5 -8.69 22.75 11.69
C ALA A 5 -10.11 22.22 11.47
N VAL A 6 -10.29 21.40 10.45
CA VAL A 6 -11.56 20.69 10.24
C VAL A 6 -11.67 19.64 11.32
N GLU A 7 -12.81 19.59 11.99
CA GLU A 7 -13.06 18.59 13.05
C GLU A 7 -12.95 17.18 12.47
N GLY A 8 -12.25 16.29 13.17
CA GLY A 8 -12.07 14.92 12.76
C GLY A 8 -10.92 14.65 11.79
N ILE A 9 -10.07 15.67 11.47
CA ILE A 9 -8.84 15.45 10.72
C ILE A 9 -7.68 16.18 11.38
N SER A 10 -6.53 15.52 11.47
CA SER A 10 -5.31 16.11 12.01
C SER A 10 -4.11 15.84 11.11
N ILE A 11 -3.19 16.80 11.10
CA ILE A 11 -1.86 16.67 10.49
C ILE A 11 -0.82 17.14 11.49
N SER A 12 0.19 16.32 11.72
CA SER A 12 1.33 16.67 12.57
C SER A 12 2.65 16.41 11.86
N VAL A 13 3.68 17.17 12.25
CA VAL A 13 5.03 17.07 11.70
C VAL A 13 6.00 16.74 12.82
N ASP A 14 6.67 15.63 12.72
CA ASP A 14 7.75 15.20 13.62
C ASP A 14 9.09 15.29 12.88
N GLN A 15 10.02 16.09 13.38
CA GLN A 15 11.32 16.33 12.76
C GLN A 15 12.36 16.78 13.76
N ASN A 16 13.65 16.66 13.44
CA ASN A 16 14.68 17.54 13.98
C ASN A 16 14.91 18.69 12.98
N PRO A 17 14.58 19.94 13.31
CA PRO A 17 14.79 21.06 12.40
C PRO A 17 16.26 21.52 12.33
N TYR A 18 17.12 21.10 13.27
CA TYR A 18 18.50 21.56 13.37
C TYR A 18 19.41 20.77 12.43
N LEU A 19 20.09 21.49 11.55
CA LEU A 19 21.03 20.97 10.57
C LEU A 19 22.43 21.48 10.87
N ALA A 20 23.45 20.62 10.72
CA ALA A 20 24.83 21.05 10.77
C ALA A 20 25.13 22.01 9.61
N GLU A 21 26.16 22.83 9.77
CA GLU A 21 26.61 23.78 8.74
C GLU A 21 26.86 23.05 7.41
N GLY A 22 26.31 23.58 6.31
CA GLY A 22 26.45 23.01 4.96
C GLY A 22 25.54 21.84 4.64
N VAL A 23 24.80 21.26 5.61
CA VAL A 23 23.82 20.20 5.36
C VAL A 23 22.64 20.77 4.55
N ARG A 24 22.22 20.03 3.52
CA ARG A 24 21.22 20.46 2.53
C ARG A 24 19.87 19.76 2.69
N THR A 25 19.78 18.68 3.44
CA THR A 25 18.58 17.86 3.54
C THR A 25 17.96 17.93 4.92
N VAL A 26 16.64 18.04 4.97
CA VAL A 26 15.84 17.89 6.17
C VAL A 26 14.82 16.79 5.98
N ASP A 27 14.66 15.97 7.00
CA ASP A 27 13.74 14.85 7.05
C ASP A 27 12.62 15.14 8.05
N ALA A 28 11.38 14.78 7.68
CA ALA A 28 10.22 14.90 8.53
C ALA A 28 9.28 13.71 8.34
N VAL A 29 8.63 13.28 9.41
CA VAL A 29 7.49 12.36 9.36
C VAL A 29 6.21 13.17 9.52
N ILE A 30 5.34 13.02 8.55
CA ILE A 30 4.02 13.66 8.51
C ILE A 30 3.00 12.60 8.93
N SER A 31 2.36 12.79 10.09
CA SER A 31 1.27 11.92 10.52
C SER A 31 -0.05 12.58 10.15
N VAL A 32 -0.91 11.81 9.48
CA VAL A 32 -2.25 12.18 9.06
C VAL A 32 -3.22 11.25 9.76
N GLU A 33 -4.18 11.80 10.47
CA GLU A 33 -5.22 11.04 11.19
C GLU A 33 -6.60 11.57 10.83
N THR A 34 -7.54 10.66 10.58
CA THR A 34 -8.94 10.92 10.35
C THR A 34 -9.77 10.11 11.35
N THR A 35 -10.88 10.67 11.83
CA THR A 35 -11.71 10.03 12.85
C THR A 35 -13.09 9.64 12.33
N ASP A 36 -13.82 8.82 13.07
CA ASP A 36 -15.19 8.41 12.75
C ASP A 36 -16.16 9.60 12.64
N GLU A 37 -15.93 10.68 13.38
CA GLU A 37 -16.76 11.88 13.33
C GLU A 37 -16.73 12.52 11.94
N LEU A 38 -15.55 12.59 11.32
CA LEU A 38 -15.41 13.08 9.94
C LEU A 38 -16.12 12.13 8.95
N MET A 39 -16.02 10.82 9.15
CA MET A 39 -16.66 9.84 8.28
C MET A 39 -18.19 9.91 8.34
N VAL A 40 -18.75 10.16 9.52
CA VAL A 40 -20.21 10.35 9.70
C VAL A 40 -20.69 11.65 9.08
N ALA A 41 -19.88 12.71 9.11
CA ALA A 41 -20.21 14.00 8.52
C ALA A 41 -20.10 14.03 6.98
N ALA A 42 -19.35 13.10 6.40
CA ALA A 42 -19.19 13.03 4.94
C ALA A 42 -20.49 12.57 4.26
N PRO A 43 -20.86 13.16 3.10
CA PRO A 43 -22.03 12.71 2.37
C PRO A 43 -21.82 11.24 1.90
N PRO A 44 -22.91 10.42 1.86
CA PRO A 44 -22.80 9.04 1.37
C PRO A 44 -22.31 9.05 -0.06
N ALA A 45 -21.11 8.47 -0.29
CA ALA A 45 -20.53 8.34 -1.61
C ALA A 45 -21.16 7.16 -2.37
N GLU A 46 -21.48 7.34 -3.66
CA GLU A 46 -21.80 6.21 -4.53
C GLU A 46 -20.57 5.27 -4.58
N ARG A 47 -20.81 3.94 -4.61
CA ARG A 47 -19.74 2.95 -4.57
C ARG A 47 -19.90 1.90 -5.65
N VAL A 48 -18.76 1.43 -6.14
CA VAL A 48 -18.67 0.29 -7.06
C VAL A 48 -17.61 -0.67 -6.57
N GLU A 49 -18.02 -1.89 -6.22
CA GLU A 49 -17.13 -2.97 -5.81
C GLU A 49 -16.94 -3.98 -6.94
N ILE A 50 -15.70 -4.27 -7.30
CA ILE A 50 -15.34 -5.15 -8.42
C ILE A 50 -14.57 -6.34 -7.86
N LEU A 51 -15.16 -7.53 -7.91
CA LEU A 51 -14.56 -8.75 -7.40
C LEU A 51 -13.94 -9.52 -8.57
N ILE A 52 -12.63 -9.50 -8.70
CA ILE A 52 -11.87 -10.15 -9.78
C ILE A 52 -11.33 -11.49 -9.25
N ILE A 53 -11.78 -12.57 -9.85
CA ILE A 53 -11.43 -13.93 -9.45
C ILE A 53 -10.61 -14.56 -10.55
N ASP A 54 -9.42 -15.00 -10.22
CA ASP A 54 -8.62 -15.86 -11.09
C ASP A 54 -9.33 -17.20 -11.29
N CYS A 55 -9.65 -17.48 -12.54
CA CYS A 55 -10.23 -18.75 -12.99
C CYS A 55 -9.26 -19.51 -13.92
N SER A 56 -7.97 -19.19 -13.89
CA SER A 56 -6.95 -19.90 -14.67
C SER A 56 -6.83 -21.37 -14.28
N GLY A 57 -6.21 -22.15 -15.15
CA GLY A 57 -6.07 -23.62 -14.96
C GLY A 57 -5.37 -24.01 -13.66
N SER A 58 -4.43 -23.20 -13.15
CA SER A 58 -3.70 -23.41 -11.87
C SER A 58 -4.65 -23.44 -10.66
N MET A 59 -5.70 -22.63 -10.67
CA MET A 59 -6.73 -22.59 -9.63
C MET A 59 -7.49 -23.92 -9.46
N GLY A 60 -7.44 -24.82 -10.45
CA GLY A 60 -8.03 -26.16 -10.39
C GLY A 60 -7.31 -27.13 -9.44
N SER A 61 -6.14 -26.77 -8.92
CA SER A 61 -5.35 -27.62 -8.04
C SER A 61 -5.73 -27.39 -6.58
N GLY A 62 -6.01 -28.48 -5.85
CA GLY A 62 -6.41 -28.42 -4.45
C GLY A 62 -7.73 -27.66 -4.26
N ASP A 63 -7.88 -26.97 -3.13
CA ASP A 63 -9.08 -26.23 -2.77
C ASP A 63 -9.01 -24.73 -3.13
N LYS A 64 -8.03 -24.31 -3.95
CA LYS A 64 -7.81 -22.88 -4.27
C LYS A 64 -9.05 -22.21 -4.87
N PHE A 65 -9.63 -22.84 -5.90
CA PHE A 65 -10.82 -22.30 -6.55
C PHE A 65 -12.06 -22.29 -5.64
N ALA A 66 -12.24 -23.34 -4.85
CA ALA A 66 -13.32 -23.39 -3.86
C ALA A 66 -13.15 -22.29 -2.80
N GLY A 67 -11.91 -22.08 -2.33
CA GLY A 67 -11.56 -20.99 -1.42
C GLY A 67 -11.84 -19.61 -2.02
N ALA A 68 -11.42 -19.37 -3.25
CA ALA A 68 -11.67 -18.10 -3.97
C ALA A 68 -13.17 -17.81 -4.13
N ARG A 69 -13.94 -18.81 -4.50
CA ARG A 69 -15.41 -18.69 -4.60
C ARG A 69 -16.04 -18.38 -3.25
N ASN A 70 -15.63 -19.07 -2.18
CA ASN A 70 -16.13 -18.81 -0.82
C ASN A 70 -15.74 -17.43 -0.33
N ALA A 71 -14.54 -16.96 -0.63
CA ALA A 71 -14.06 -15.62 -0.31
C ALA A 71 -14.92 -14.55 -1.01
N THR A 72 -15.20 -14.74 -2.30
CA THR A 72 -16.08 -13.82 -3.04
C THR A 72 -17.48 -13.79 -2.45
N LEU A 73 -18.03 -14.95 -2.04
CA LEU A 73 -19.31 -15.01 -1.36
C LEU A 73 -19.29 -14.31 0.00
N ALA A 74 -18.18 -14.41 0.76
CA ALA A 74 -18.01 -13.70 2.02
C ALA A 74 -17.97 -12.18 1.80
N ALA A 75 -17.22 -11.70 0.82
CA ALA A 75 -17.20 -10.28 0.46
C ALA A 75 -18.59 -9.75 0.06
N LEU A 76 -19.34 -10.50 -0.76
CA LEU A 76 -20.70 -10.14 -1.15
C LEU A 76 -21.68 -9.97 0.02
N GLN A 77 -21.47 -10.69 1.14
CA GLN A 77 -22.31 -10.52 2.34
C GLN A 77 -22.02 -9.22 3.10
N VAL A 78 -20.81 -8.68 2.93
CA VAL A 78 -20.35 -7.46 3.61
C VAL A 78 -20.73 -6.20 2.81
N ILE A 79 -20.81 -6.30 1.48
CA ILE A 79 -21.23 -5.18 0.62
C ILE A 79 -22.59 -4.66 1.12
N ALA A 80 -22.67 -3.38 1.45
CA ALA A 80 -23.91 -2.77 1.94
C ALA A 80 -25.01 -2.76 0.86
N ASP A 81 -26.27 -2.90 1.27
CA ASP A 81 -27.42 -2.77 0.36
C ASP A 81 -27.40 -1.41 -0.34
N GLY A 82 -27.72 -1.40 -1.61
CA GLY A 82 -27.65 -0.21 -2.45
C GLY A 82 -26.30 0.04 -3.14
N THR A 83 -25.22 -0.59 -2.67
CA THR A 83 -23.89 -0.52 -3.31
C THR A 83 -23.90 -1.23 -4.66
N ARG A 84 -23.25 -0.65 -5.67
CA ARG A 84 -23.06 -1.33 -6.96
C ARG A 84 -21.92 -2.32 -6.89
N PHE A 85 -22.07 -3.45 -7.56
CA PHE A 85 -20.99 -4.44 -7.65
C PHE A 85 -20.97 -5.20 -8.98
N ALA A 86 -19.81 -5.75 -9.31
CA ALA A 86 -19.62 -6.68 -10.41
C ALA A 86 -18.66 -7.80 -10.01
N ILE A 87 -18.85 -8.98 -10.57
CA ILE A 87 -17.93 -10.11 -10.45
C ILE A 87 -17.29 -10.34 -11.82
N VAL A 88 -15.98 -10.37 -11.85
CA VAL A 88 -15.15 -10.55 -13.03
C VAL A 88 -14.43 -11.88 -12.94
N GLU A 89 -14.57 -12.71 -13.96
CA GLU A 89 -13.74 -13.88 -14.20
C GLU A 89 -12.47 -13.42 -14.92
N GLY A 90 -11.32 -13.79 -14.35
CA GLY A 90 -10.00 -13.55 -14.91
C GLY A 90 -9.36 -14.84 -15.42
N THR A 91 -9.01 -14.85 -16.70
CA THR A 91 -8.23 -15.90 -17.36
C THR A 91 -7.18 -15.24 -18.27
N ASP A 92 -6.84 -15.82 -19.44
CA ASP A 92 -6.18 -15.11 -20.55
C ASP A 92 -7.06 -13.98 -21.13
N LYS A 93 -8.30 -13.89 -20.69
CA LYS A 93 -9.27 -12.82 -20.95
C LYS A 93 -9.96 -12.44 -19.65
N ALA A 94 -10.75 -11.37 -19.70
CA ALA A 94 -11.63 -10.99 -18.62
C ALA A 94 -13.08 -10.91 -19.08
N GLU A 95 -13.99 -11.46 -18.29
CA GLU A 95 -15.43 -11.42 -18.57
C GLU A 95 -16.23 -11.08 -17.31
N VAL A 96 -17.32 -10.30 -17.46
CA VAL A 96 -18.23 -10.04 -16.34
C VAL A 96 -19.13 -11.26 -16.16
N VAL A 97 -18.95 -11.96 -15.05
CA VAL A 97 -19.76 -13.12 -14.66
C VAL A 97 -21.13 -12.70 -14.14
N TYR A 98 -21.15 -11.62 -13.38
CA TYR A 98 -22.36 -11.05 -12.82
C TYR A 98 -22.22 -9.52 -12.66
N PRO A 99 -23.23 -8.76 -13.09
CA PRO A 99 -24.43 -9.18 -13.82
C PRO A 99 -24.12 -9.55 -15.29
N ARG A 100 -24.97 -10.37 -15.89
CA ARG A 100 -24.72 -10.92 -17.25
C ARG A 100 -24.75 -9.89 -18.39
N ASP A 101 -25.34 -8.73 -18.16
CA ASP A 101 -25.40 -7.63 -19.14
C ASP A 101 -24.08 -6.84 -19.22
N GLY A 102 -23.05 -7.24 -18.42
CA GLY A 102 -21.75 -6.59 -18.40
C GLY A 102 -21.73 -5.22 -17.70
N ALA A 103 -22.81 -4.88 -16.98
CA ALA A 103 -22.93 -3.66 -16.19
C ALA A 103 -22.53 -3.90 -14.72
N THR A 104 -23.17 -3.18 -13.79
CA THR A 104 -23.09 -3.41 -12.36
C THR A 104 -24.47 -3.71 -11.79
N ALA A 105 -24.57 -4.63 -10.84
CA ALA A 105 -25.79 -4.87 -10.08
C ALA A 105 -25.81 -4.00 -8.81
N VAL A 106 -27.00 -3.68 -8.32
CA VAL A 106 -27.19 -3.06 -7.01
C VAL A 106 -27.33 -4.18 -5.97
N ALA A 107 -26.57 -4.10 -4.90
CA ALA A 107 -26.57 -5.12 -3.85
C ALA A 107 -27.90 -5.15 -3.09
N ASP A 108 -28.53 -6.31 -3.10
CA ASP A 108 -29.71 -6.70 -2.34
C ASP A 108 -29.75 -8.23 -2.19
N ASN A 109 -30.73 -8.77 -1.51
CA ASN A 109 -30.86 -10.21 -1.32
C ASN A 109 -31.00 -10.98 -2.63
N ARG A 110 -31.68 -10.41 -3.63
CA ARG A 110 -31.89 -11.03 -4.93
C ARG A 110 -30.60 -11.08 -5.73
N SER A 111 -29.92 -9.93 -5.87
CA SER A 111 -28.69 -9.83 -6.64
C SER A 111 -27.56 -10.70 -6.03
N ARG A 112 -27.46 -10.78 -4.71
CA ARG A 112 -26.51 -11.71 -4.04
C ARG A 112 -26.82 -13.18 -4.34
N THR A 113 -28.12 -13.55 -4.39
CA THR A 113 -28.52 -14.92 -4.75
C THR A 113 -28.19 -15.22 -6.20
N GLU A 114 -28.47 -14.31 -7.11
CA GLU A 114 -28.14 -14.45 -8.55
C GLU A 114 -26.63 -14.53 -8.76
N ALA A 115 -25.85 -13.70 -8.07
CA ALA A 115 -24.39 -13.71 -8.07
C ALA A 115 -23.82 -15.05 -7.58
N ARG A 116 -24.36 -15.60 -6.49
CA ARG A 116 -24.00 -16.95 -6.03
C ARG A 116 -24.22 -17.99 -7.09
N HIS A 117 -25.38 -18.00 -7.75
CA HIS A 117 -25.66 -18.95 -8.83
C HIS A 117 -24.75 -18.77 -10.05
N ALA A 118 -24.27 -17.54 -10.30
CA ALA A 118 -23.30 -17.28 -11.35
C ALA A 118 -21.92 -17.84 -10.98
N LEU A 119 -21.46 -17.62 -9.74
CA LEU A 119 -20.22 -18.16 -9.20
C LEU A 119 -20.18 -19.70 -9.17
N ASP A 120 -21.31 -20.36 -8.87
CA ASP A 120 -21.40 -21.83 -8.84
C ASP A 120 -21.18 -22.48 -10.21
N LYS A 121 -21.28 -21.72 -11.31
CA LYS A 121 -21.07 -22.19 -12.68
C LYS A 121 -19.63 -22.03 -13.16
N LEU A 122 -18.84 -21.20 -12.49
CA LEU A 122 -17.45 -20.99 -12.84
C LEU A 122 -16.62 -22.24 -12.66
N LYS A 123 -15.64 -22.41 -13.52
CA LYS A 123 -14.69 -23.53 -13.48
C LYS A 123 -13.31 -23.02 -13.89
N PRO A 124 -12.25 -23.53 -13.28
CA PRO A 124 -10.90 -23.19 -13.72
C PRO A 124 -10.65 -23.57 -15.18
N HIS A 125 -10.13 -22.61 -15.98
CA HIS A 125 -9.72 -22.83 -17.37
C HIS A 125 -8.83 -21.68 -17.87
N GLY A 126 -8.19 -21.84 -19.03
CA GLY A 126 -7.36 -20.78 -19.64
C GLY A 126 -6.09 -20.47 -18.89
N GLY A 127 -5.55 -19.31 -19.15
CA GLY A 127 -4.30 -18.79 -18.58
C GLY A 127 -4.52 -17.57 -17.68
N THR A 128 -3.45 -16.78 -17.47
CA THR A 128 -3.47 -15.59 -16.59
C THR A 128 -2.95 -14.37 -17.37
N ALA A 129 -3.81 -13.36 -17.56
CA ALA A 129 -3.49 -12.08 -18.20
C ALA A 129 -4.11 -10.93 -17.40
N MET A 130 -3.44 -10.53 -16.30
CA MET A 130 -3.97 -9.60 -15.28
C MET A 130 -4.25 -8.21 -15.86
N GLY A 131 -3.54 -7.75 -16.89
CA GLY A 131 -3.82 -6.48 -17.55
C GLY A 131 -5.22 -6.47 -18.19
N THR A 132 -5.67 -7.61 -18.77
CA THR A 132 -7.04 -7.69 -19.30
C THR A 132 -8.08 -7.56 -18.20
N TRP A 133 -7.80 -8.10 -17.00
CA TRP A 133 -8.68 -8.02 -15.83
C TRP A 133 -8.80 -6.58 -15.32
N LEU A 134 -7.65 -5.88 -15.19
CA LEU A 134 -7.62 -4.47 -14.81
C LEU A 134 -8.31 -3.59 -15.86
N GLY A 135 -8.13 -3.88 -17.16
CA GLY A 135 -8.79 -3.18 -18.25
C GLY A 135 -10.32 -3.26 -18.16
N LEU A 136 -10.85 -4.44 -17.82
CA LEU A 136 -12.29 -4.61 -17.60
C LEU A 136 -12.76 -3.87 -16.35
N ALA A 137 -12.01 -3.96 -15.24
CA ALA A 137 -12.31 -3.22 -14.02
C ALA A 137 -12.31 -1.70 -14.27
N ARG A 138 -11.33 -1.19 -15.03
CA ARG A 138 -11.29 0.21 -15.46
C ARG A 138 -12.52 0.61 -16.27
N MET A 139 -12.96 -0.20 -17.24
CA MET A 139 -14.17 0.08 -18.01
C MET A 139 -15.43 0.11 -17.13
N ILE A 140 -15.51 -0.74 -16.10
CA ILE A 140 -16.59 -0.74 -15.12
C ILE A 140 -16.55 0.56 -14.31
N ALA A 141 -15.40 0.92 -13.75
CA ALA A 141 -15.22 2.13 -12.95
C ALA A 141 -15.55 3.41 -13.75
N GLN A 142 -15.11 3.50 -15.00
CA GLN A 142 -15.38 4.63 -15.89
C GLN A 142 -16.88 4.88 -16.21
N ARG A 143 -17.73 3.86 -16.05
CA ARG A 143 -19.19 4.03 -16.17
C ARG A 143 -19.82 4.72 -14.97
N HIS A 144 -19.07 4.83 -13.87
CA HIS A 144 -19.50 5.43 -12.60
C HIS A 144 -18.46 6.46 -12.10
N PRO A 145 -18.24 7.56 -12.85
CA PRO A 145 -17.12 8.48 -12.60
C PRO A 145 -17.20 9.23 -11.26
N SER A 146 -18.38 9.31 -10.66
CA SER A 146 -18.60 9.92 -9.35
C SER A 146 -18.49 8.92 -8.19
N ALA A 147 -18.40 7.62 -8.49
CA ALA A 147 -18.38 6.60 -7.47
C ALA A 147 -16.97 6.32 -6.96
N MET A 148 -16.87 6.00 -5.69
CA MET A 148 -15.67 5.37 -5.13
C MET A 148 -15.60 3.93 -5.65
N ALA A 149 -14.73 3.67 -6.62
CA ALA A 149 -14.54 2.35 -7.17
C ALA A 149 -13.41 1.61 -6.45
N HIS A 150 -13.67 0.36 -6.06
CA HIS A 150 -12.70 -0.52 -5.42
C HIS A 150 -12.74 -1.89 -6.07
N ALA A 151 -11.57 -2.48 -6.28
CA ALA A 151 -11.40 -3.83 -6.78
C ALA A 151 -10.66 -4.71 -5.77
N ILE A 152 -11.07 -5.97 -5.68
CA ILE A 152 -10.28 -7.03 -5.04
C ILE A 152 -9.83 -7.98 -6.15
N LEU A 153 -8.52 -8.20 -6.27
CA LEU A 153 -7.91 -9.11 -7.24
C LEU A 153 -7.29 -10.29 -6.50
N LEU A 154 -7.78 -11.48 -6.79
CA LEU A 154 -7.25 -12.74 -6.27
C LEU A 154 -6.62 -13.55 -7.39
N THR A 155 -5.40 -14.05 -7.18
CA THR A 155 -4.72 -14.96 -8.11
C THR A 155 -3.83 -15.96 -7.37
N ASP A 156 -3.61 -17.12 -7.98
CA ASP A 156 -2.59 -18.10 -7.57
C ASP A 156 -1.48 -18.27 -8.60
N GLY A 157 -1.54 -17.50 -9.70
CA GLY A 157 -0.68 -17.68 -10.85
C GLY A 157 0.14 -16.45 -11.24
N ARG A 158 1.09 -16.68 -12.14
CA ARG A 158 1.92 -15.65 -12.76
C ARG A 158 1.23 -15.10 -14.00
N ASN A 159 1.52 -13.87 -14.33
CA ASN A 159 0.99 -13.19 -15.52
C ASN A 159 1.67 -13.65 -16.81
N GLU A 160 1.48 -14.91 -17.21
CA GLU A 160 2.21 -15.58 -18.29
C GLU A 160 1.58 -15.40 -19.69
N HIS A 161 0.33 -14.93 -19.77
CA HIS A 161 -0.43 -14.86 -21.04
C HIS A 161 -0.52 -13.44 -21.62
N GLU A 162 0.27 -12.51 -21.10
CA GLU A 162 0.48 -11.19 -21.66
C GLU A 162 1.92 -10.72 -21.47
N LYS A 163 2.32 -9.68 -22.21
CA LYS A 163 3.67 -9.10 -22.04
C LYS A 163 3.70 -8.19 -20.83
N PRO A 164 4.82 -8.11 -20.07
CA PRO A 164 4.95 -7.21 -18.92
C PRO A 164 4.61 -5.74 -19.25
N GLN A 165 4.90 -5.29 -20.47
CA GLN A 165 4.59 -3.93 -20.94
C GLN A 165 3.07 -3.68 -21.07
N GLN A 166 2.28 -4.71 -21.36
CA GLN A 166 0.83 -4.61 -21.46
C GLN A 166 0.22 -4.43 -20.07
N LEU A 167 0.65 -5.25 -19.10
CA LEU A 167 0.26 -5.07 -17.69
C LEU A 167 0.65 -3.68 -17.19
N ALA A 168 1.89 -3.24 -17.41
CA ALA A 168 2.35 -1.93 -16.97
C ALA A 168 1.54 -0.77 -17.59
N ALA A 169 1.20 -0.88 -18.87
CA ALA A 169 0.37 0.12 -19.56
C ALA A 169 -1.05 0.17 -18.98
N GLU A 170 -1.64 -0.98 -18.66
CA GLU A 170 -2.99 -1.03 -18.10
C GLU A 170 -3.03 -0.57 -16.64
N ILE A 171 -2.02 -0.90 -15.83
CA ILE A 171 -1.86 -0.35 -14.49
C ILE A 171 -1.87 1.19 -14.56
N LYS A 172 -1.03 1.76 -15.43
CA LYS A 172 -0.96 3.22 -15.60
C LYS A 172 -2.28 3.83 -16.10
N ALA A 173 -2.99 3.15 -17.00
CA ALA A 173 -4.29 3.62 -17.51
C ALA A 173 -5.40 3.57 -16.44
N SER A 174 -5.20 2.78 -15.39
CA SER A 174 -6.14 2.57 -14.29
C SER A 174 -5.90 3.50 -13.08
N GLU A 175 -4.74 4.19 -13.03
CA GLU A 175 -4.40 5.10 -11.95
C GLU A 175 -5.49 6.17 -11.74
N GLY A 176 -5.89 6.39 -10.48
CA GLY A 176 -6.90 7.37 -10.10
C GLY A 176 -8.35 7.00 -10.44
N LEU A 177 -8.61 5.84 -11.07
CA LEU A 177 -9.96 5.43 -11.44
C LEU A 177 -10.59 4.45 -10.43
N PHE A 178 -9.79 3.65 -9.77
CA PHE A 178 -10.21 2.74 -8.71
C PHE A 178 -9.03 2.33 -7.84
N THR A 179 -9.31 1.88 -6.62
CA THR A 179 -8.32 1.25 -5.75
C THR A 179 -8.34 -0.26 -5.96
N CYS A 180 -7.20 -0.97 -5.82
CA CYS A 180 -7.12 -2.40 -6.04
C CYS A 180 -6.34 -3.13 -4.96
N ASP A 181 -7.04 -3.88 -4.11
CA ASP A 181 -6.43 -4.79 -3.16
C ASP A 181 -6.09 -6.12 -3.84
N CYS A 182 -4.85 -6.58 -3.69
CA CYS A 182 -4.35 -7.79 -4.31
C CYS A 182 -4.08 -8.88 -3.28
N ARG A 183 -4.49 -10.10 -3.60
CA ARG A 183 -4.21 -11.29 -2.79
C ARG A 183 -3.62 -12.40 -3.64
N GLY A 184 -2.44 -12.86 -3.23
CA GLY A 184 -1.84 -14.05 -3.81
C GLY A 184 -2.12 -15.29 -2.96
N VAL A 185 -2.48 -16.40 -3.58
CA VAL A 185 -2.80 -17.68 -2.90
C VAL A 185 -1.71 -18.70 -3.19
N GLY A 186 -1.20 -19.33 -2.13
CA GLY A 186 -0.11 -20.30 -2.28
C GLY A 186 1.22 -19.65 -2.63
N ALA A 187 2.00 -20.27 -3.53
CA ALA A 187 3.38 -19.88 -3.79
C ALA A 187 3.77 -19.79 -5.29
N ASP A 188 2.80 -19.87 -6.20
CA ASP A 188 3.09 -19.95 -7.64
C ASP A 188 2.97 -18.61 -8.38
N TRP A 189 2.64 -17.54 -7.67
CA TRP A 189 2.48 -16.18 -8.20
C TRP A 189 3.73 -15.30 -7.98
N GLU A 190 3.82 -14.17 -8.68
CA GLU A 190 4.98 -13.28 -8.62
C GLU A 190 4.67 -12.00 -7.78
N PRO A 191 5.33 -11.83 -6.61
CA PRO A 191 5.06 -10.70 -5.72
C PRO A 191 5.22 -9.32 -6.37
N ASN A 192 6.16 -9.16 -7.30
CA ASN A 192 6.41 -7.87 -7.94
C ASN A 192 5.27 -7.44 -8.87
N GLU A 193 4.56 -8.38 -9.51
CA GLU A 193 3.41 -8.07 -10.37
C GLU A 193 2.25 -7.52 -9.53
N LEU A 194 1.86 -8.23 -8.48
CA LEU A 194 0.79 -7.78 -7.59
C LEU A 194 1.17 -6.53 -6.78
N ARG A 195 2.44 -6.39 -6.39
CA ARG A 195 2.95 -5.18 -5.74
C ARG A 195 2.84 -3.96 -6.65
N ALA A 196 3.16 -4.11 -7.94
CA ALA A 196 3.02 -3.04 -8.91
C ALA A 196 1.55 -2.60 -9.04
N ILE A 197 0.61 -3.55 -9.13
CA ILE A 197 -0.83 -3.27 -9.19
C ILE A 197 -1.30 -2.56 -7.91
N ALA A 198 -1.14 -3.19 -6.75
CA ALA A 198 -1.61 -2.66 -5.47
C ALA A 198 -0.99 -1.28 -5.18
N SER A 199 0.32 -1.15 -5.41
CA SER A 199 1.01 0.12 -5.18
C SER A 199 0.47 1.23 -6.07
N ALA A 200 0.36 1.02 -7.39
CA ALA A 200 -0.10 2.05 -8.32
C ALA A 200 -1.57 2.44 -8.08
N LEU A 201 -2.42 1.47 -7.69
CA LEU A 201 -3.85 1.64 -7.50
C LEU A 201 -4.25 1.84 -6.02
N HIS A 202 -3.34 2.31 -5.18
CA HIS A 202 -3.58 2.66 -3.77
C HIS A 202 -4.25 1.56 -2.92
N GLY A 203 -4.04 0.30 -3.27
CA GLY A 203 -4.52 -0.85 -2.54
C GLY A 203 -3.43 -1.51 -1.69
N THR A 204 -3.76 -2.66 -1.14
CA THR A 204 -2.89 -3.48 -0.31
C THR A 204 -2.49 -4.77 -1.03
N LEU A 205 -1.33 -5.31 -0.68
CA LEU A 205 -0.89 -6.64 -1.09
C LEU A 205 -0.71 -7.51 0.15
N ASP A 206 -1.26 -8.72 0.12
CA ASP A 206 -0.90 -9.75 1.09
C ASP A 206 -0.93 -11.14 0.45
N VAL A 207 -0.35 -12.10 1.16
CA VAL A 207 -0.36 -13.52 0.81
C VAL A 207 -1.32 -14.27 1.72
N VAL A 208 -2.18 -15.08 1.14
CA VAL A 208 -3.03 -16.02 1.87
C VAL A 208 -2.47 -17.42 1.67
N ARG A 209 -1.91 -17.99 2.74
CA ARG A 209 -1.18 -19.26 2.69
C ARG A 209 -2.10 -20.43 2.34
N THR A 210 -3.31 -20.43 2.86
CA THR A 210 -4.27 -21.53 2.71
C THR A 210 -5.65 -21.01 2.31
N PRO A 211 -6.36 -21.71 1.42
CA PRO A 211 -7.65 -21.26 0.87
C PRO A 211 -8.75 -21.02 1.93
N ASP A 212 -8.69 -21.68 3.07
CA ASP A 212 -9.65 -21.57 4.16
C ASP A 212 -9.62 -20.18 4.84
N LEU A 213 -8.49 -19.47 4.78
CA LEU A 213 -8.34 -18.14 5.35
C LEU A 213 -8.87 -17.02 4.43
N LEU A 214 -9.10 -17.32 3.14
CA LEU A 214 -9.52 -16.32 2.15
C LEU A 214 -10.86 -15.65 2.47
N ALA A 215 -11.81 -16.40 3.00
CA ALA A 215 -13.13 -15.86 3.28
C ALA A 215 -13.11 -14.77 4.36
N ALA A 216 -12.32 -14.97 5.42
CA ALA A 216 -12.16 -13.99 6.48
C ALA A 216 -11.40 -12.75 5.98
N ASP A 217 -10.31 -12.93 5.21
CA ASP A 217 -9.50 -11.85 4.65
C ASP A 217 -10.32 -10.98 3.67
N PHE A 218 -11.13 -11.59 2.81
CA PHE A 218 -12.00 -10.85 1.88
C PHE A 218 -13.12 -10.08 2.60
N ALA A 219 -13.71 -10.66 3.64
CA ALA A 219 -14.70 -9.97 4.44
C ALA A 219 -14.07 -8.74 5.15
N GLU A 220 -12.87 -8.86 5.71
CA GLU A 220 -12.14 -7.77 6.33
C GLU A 220 -11.79 -6.66 5.34
N MET A 221 -11.26 -7.01 4.15
CA MET A 221 -10.98 -6.05 3.10
C MET A 221 -12.24 -5.29 2.68
N MET A 222 -13.34 -6.00 2.48
CA MET A 222 -14.61 -5.38 2.11
C MET A 222 -15.14 -4.48 3.21
N GLN A 223 -15.04 -4.87 4.49
CA GLN A 223 -15.40 -4.00 5.62
C GLN A 223 -14.57 -2.71 5.62
N THR A 224 -13.26 -2.83 5.40
CA THR A 224 -12.35 -1.69 5.31
C THR A 224 -12.72 -0.79 4.13
N SER A 225 -13.03 -1.35 2.96
CA SER A 225 -13.51 -0.57 1.81
C SER A 225 -14.81 0.15 2.14
N MET A 226 -15.80 -0.53 2.71
CA MET A 226 -17.10 0.05 3.06
C MET A 226 -17.00 1.16 4.12
N ALA A 227 -16.00 1.15 4.96
CA ALA A 227 -15.77 2.17 5.99
C ALA A 227 -15.14 3.47 5.46
N LYS A 228 -14.58 3.47 4.24
CA LYS A 228 -14.00 4.69 3.66
C LYS A 228 -15.11 5.65 3.24
N ALA A 229 -14.98 6.94 3.56
CA ALA A 229 -15.96 7.97 3.22
C ALA A 229 -15.37 9.14 2.43
N ILE A 230 -14.05 9.33 2.46
CA ILE A 230 -13.37 10.35 1.66
C ILE A 230 -12.85 9.66 0.38
N PRO A 231 -13.33 10.04 -0.81
CA PRO A 231 -12.93 9.41 -2.07
C PRO A 231 -11.44 9.55 -2.37
N GLU A 232 -10.92 10.74 -2.12
CA GLU A 232 -9.51 11.04 -2.33
C GLU A 232 -9.03 12.11 -1.36
N LEU A 233 -7.92 11.83 -0.69
CA LEU A 233 -7.15 12.79 0.08
C LEU A 233 -5.82 13.03 -0.64
N THR A 234 -5.40 14.28 -0.72
CA THR A 234 -4.16 14.68 -1.40
C THR A 234 -3.21 15.35 -0.41
N LEU A 235 -1.94 14.91 -0.40
CA LEU A 235 -0.87 15.64 0.28
C LEU A 235 -0.27 16.66 -0.68
N ARG A 236 -0.54 17.93 -0.43
CA ARG A 236 0.03 19.07 -1.17
C ARG A 236 1.28 19.56 -0.46
N VAL A 237 2.40 19.57 -1.15
CA VAL A 237 3.68 20.05 -0.62
C VAL A 237 4.10 21.29 -1.38
N TRP A 238 4.12 22.42 -0.68
CA TRP A 238 4.71 23.68 -1.16
C TRP A 238 6.15 23.79 -0.65
N THR A 239 7.08 24.16 -1.52
CA THR A 239 8.47 24.43 -1.21
C THR A 239 8.88 25.84 -1.67
N PRO A 240 9.74 26.57 -0.94
CA PRO A 240 10.27 27.85 -1.40
C PRO A 240 11.17 27.65 -2.63
N VAL A 241 11.43 28.74 -3.34
CA VAL A 241 12.39 28.74 -4.47
C VAL A 241 13.75 28.25 -3.98
N GLY A 242 14.34 27.32 -4.72
CA GLY A 242 15.62 26.68 -4.37
C GLY A 242 15.52 25.50 -3.42
N ALA A 243 14.28 25.08 -3.05
CA ALA A 243 14.06 23.82 -2.34
C ALA A 243 13.33 22.82 -3.22
N THR A 244 13.67 21.54 -3.04
CA THR A 244 13.15 20.42 -3.86
C THR A 244 12.74 19.27 -2.97
N VAL A 245 11.57 18.69 -3.25
CA VAL A 245 11.14 17.42 -2.64
C VAL A 245 11.98 16.29 -3.24
N ARG A 246 12.75 15.60 -2.42
CA ARG A 246 13.57 14.45 -2.82
C ARG A 246 12.84 13.14 -2.66
N MET A 247 12.01 13.03 -1.64
CA MET A 247 11.31 11.79 -1.33
C MET A 247 9.98 12.08 -0.63
N VAL A 248 8.96 11.35 -1.01
CA VAL A 248 7.70 11.19 -0.29
C VAL A 248 7.41 9.70 -0.24
N LYS A 249 7.46 9.09 0.95
CA LYS A 249 7.13 7.67 1.15
C LYS A 249 6.09 7.54 2.24
N GLN A 250 5.02 6.81 2.00
CA GLN A 250 4.22 6.28 3.09
C GLN A 250 5.10 5.29 3.86
N VAL A 251 5.10 5.38 5.18
CA VAL A 251 5.93 4.56 6.06
C VAL A 251 5.12 3.81 7.11
N ASP A 252 3.84 4.12 7.25
CA ASP A 252 2.86 3.37 8.03
C ASP A 252 1.49 3.46 7.33
N PRO A 253 0.72 2.38 7.22
CA PRO A 253 0.92 1.01 7.74
C PRO A 253 1.87 0.14 6.91
N SER A 254 2.29 0.61 5.73
CA SER A 254 3.21 -0.09 4.84
C SER A 254 4.08 0.89 4.07
N ILE A 255 5.28 0.43 3.68
CA ILE A 255 6.21 1.24 2.90
C ILE A 255 5.74 1.28 1.44
N THR A 256 5.42 2.50 0.97
CA THR A 256 5.04 2.76 -0.43
C THR A 256 5.66 4.07 -0.90
N ASP A 257 6.35 4.04 -2.03
CA ASP A 257 6.99 5.23 -2.59
C ASP A 257 6.00 6.06 -3.41
N PHE A 258 5.80 7.30 -3.00
CA PHE A 258 4.96 8.30 -3.67
C PHE A 258 5.78 9.32 -4.46
N THR A 259 7.11 9.29 -4.41
CA THR A 259 7.97 10.31 -4.98
C THR A 259 7.69 10.57 -6.46
N ALA A 260 7.52 9.51 -7.24
CA ALA A 260 7.22 9.60 -8.67
C ALA A 260 5.76 9.95 -9.00
N ARG A 261 4.85 9.98 -8.01
CA ARG A 261 3.42 10.29 -8.20
C ARG A 261 3.11 11.78 -8.11
N ARG A 262 4.15 12.60 -8.06
CA ARG A 262 4.03 14.04 -7.98
C ARG A 262 3.33 14.59 -9.22
N THR A 263 2.17 15.24 -9.00
CA THR A 263 1.53 16.10 -9.99
C THR A 263 1.95 17.54 -9.74
N GLU A 264 2.52 18.18 -10.73
CA GLU A 264 2.97 19.56 -10.61
C GLU A 264 1.82 20.54 -10.86
N THR A 265 1.39 21.23 -9.80
CA THR A 265 0.38 22.28 -9.88
C THR A 265 1.03 23.65 -10.15
N SER A 266 2.25 23.85 -9.66
CA SER A 266 3.15 24.95 -9.98
C SER A 266 4.60 24.56 -9.70
N ALA A 267 5.56 25.40 -10.11
CA ALA A 267 6.98 25.16 -9.83
C ALA A 267 7.32 24.94 -8.35
N GLN A 268 6.48 25.47 -7.44
CA GLN A 268 6.67 25.35 -5.99
C GLN A 268 5.69 24.38 -5.34
N ILE A 269 4.68 23.87 -6.03
CA ILE A 269 3.63 23.02 -5.47
C ILE A 269 3.61 21.69 -6.20
N GLY A 270 3.80 20.62 -5.43
CA GLY A 270 3.56 19.24 -5.86
C GLY A 270 2.40 18.63 -5.08
N GLU A 271 1.56 17.89 -5.74
CA GLU A 271 0.46 17.13 -5.16
C GLU A 271 0.71 15.63 -5.27
N TYR A 272 0.41 14.91 -4.20
CA TYR A 272 0.59 13.47 -4.07
C TYR A 272 -0.75 12.87 -3.67
N PRO A 273 -1.47 12.20 -4.61
CA PRO A 273 -2.72 11.51 -4.29
C PRO A 273 -2.49 10.41 -3.26
N LEU A 274 -3.29 10.38 -2.20
CA LEU A 274 -3.19 9.40 -1.11
C LEU A 274 -4.27 8.31 -1.19
N GLY A 275 -5.18 8.42 -2.16
CA GLY A 275 -6.30 7.53 -2.36
C GLY A 275 -7.45 7.76 -1.37
N ALA A 276 -8.35 6.77 -1.27
CA ALA A 276 -9.53 6.83 -0.43
C ALA A 276 -9.21 6.61 1.05
N TRP A 277 -9.96 7.31 1.94
CA TRP A 277 -9.74 7.30 3.38
C TRP A 277 -11.01 6.97 4.16
N GLY A 278 -10.83 6.19 5.24
CA GLY A 278 -11.76 5.95 6.33
C GLY A 278 -11.27 6.60 7.62
N ALA A 279 -11.74 6.17 8.77
CA ALA A 279 -11.18 6.54 10.06
C ALA A 279 -9.87 5.77 10.28
N GLU A 280 -8.77 6.41 9.96
CA GLU A 280 -7.44 5.77 9.95
C GLU A 280 -6.32 6.79 10.17
N GLU A 281 -5.14 6.29 10.47
CA GLU A 281 -3.92 7.09 10.59
C GLU A 281 -2.87 6.51 9.64
N ARG A 282 -2.21 7.39 8.87
CA ARG A 282 -1.06 7.02 8.03
C ARG A 282 0.10 7.99 8.26
N GLU A 283 1.32 7.49 8.08
CA GLU A 283 2.52 8.30 8.25
C GLU A 283 3.34 8.33 6.95
N TYR A 284 3.87 9.52 6.67
CA TYR A 284 4.63 9.79 5.44
C TYR A 284 5.99 10.37 5.79
N HIS A 285 7.07 9.76 5.30
CA HIS A 285 8.42 10.31 5.38
C HIS A 285 8.63 11.25 4.20
N LEU A 286 8.91 12.50 4.51
CA LEU A 286 9.19 13.57 3.57
C LEU A 286 10.64 14.00 3.72
N GLN A 287 11.39 14.05 2.60
CA GLN A 287 12.73 14.59 2.55
C GLN A 287 12.78 15.77 1.58
N ILE A 288 13.27 16.91 2.10
CA ILE A 288 13.44 18.15 1.35
C ILE A 288 14.92 18.50 1.25
N GLU A 289 15.38 18.79 0.04
CA GLU A 289 16.69 19.42 -0.19
C GLU A 289 16.52 20.91 -0.40
N LEU A 290 17.38 21.72 0.23
CA LEU A 290 17.37 23.16 0.12
C LEU A 290 18.79 23.73 0.23
N GLU A 291 18.97 24.96 -0.29
CA GLU A 291 20.24 25.67 -0.16
C GLU A 291 20.53 25.99 1.32
N PRO A 292 21.73 25.64 1.80
CA PRO A 292 22.14 25.95 3.19
C PRO A 292 22.07 27.43 3.49
N ALA A 293 21.89 27.73 4.77
CA ALA A 293 21.99 29.10 5.27
C ALA A 293 23.10 29.18 6.35
N PRO A 294 23.60 30.36 6.65
CA PRO A 294 24.54 30.55 7.77
C PRO A 294 23.95 30.05 9.09
N PRO A 295 24.77 29.55 10.01
CA PRO A 295 24.35 29.17 11.34
C PRO A 295 23.55 30.27 12.04
N GLY A 296 22.51 29.89 12.80
CA GLY A 296 21.57 30.80 13.44
C GLY A 296 20.40 31.24 12.55
N ARG A 297 20.35 30.85 11.27
CA ARG A 297 19.24 31.13 10.36
C ARG A 297 18.28 29.94 10.31
N GLU A 298 16.97 30.25 10.42
CA GLU A 298 15.87 29.32 10.16
C GLU A 298 15.23 29.66 8.81
N LYS A 299 14.87 28.61 8.04
CA LYS A 299 14.07 28.69 6.81
C LYS A 299 12.87 27.76 6.92
N LEU A 300 11.77 28.12 6.29
CA LEU A 300 10.69 27.18 6.00
C LEU A 300 11.13 26.30 4.83
N ALA A 301 11.30 24.99 5.08
CA ALA A 301 11.70 24.02 4.06
C ALA A 301 10.51 23.57 3.20
N ALA A 302 9.36 23.33 3.85
CA ALA A 302 8.11 23.02 3.17
C ALA A 302 6.89 23.39 4.02
N ARG A 303 5.76 23.62 3.34
CA ARG A 303 4.43 23.57 3.93
C ARG A 303 3.71 22.38 3.36
N VAL A 304 3.25 21.49 4.22
CA VAL A 304 2.44 20.35 3.86
C VAL A 304 0.98 20.64 4.17
N SER A 305 0.09 20.33 3.26
CA SER A 305 -1.35 20.55 3.41
C SER A 305 -2.11 19.30 3.00
N LEU A 306 -3.15 18.96 3.75
CA LEU A 306 -4.11 17.96 3.33
C LEU A 306 -5.22 18.64 2.56
N VAL A 307 -5.57 18.07 1.41
CA VAL A 307 -6.57 18.65 0.49
C VAL A 307 -7.56 17.55 0.12
N ALA A 308 -8.86 17.86 0.23
CA ALA A 308 -9.93 17.08 -0.35
C ALA A 308 -10.88 18.01 -1.10
N GLU A 309 -11.34 17.64 -2.28
CA GLU A 309 -12.26 18.43 -3.13
C GLU A 309 -11.80 19.89 -3.35
N GLY A 310 -10.47 20.12 -3.36
CA GLY A 310 -9.84 21.43 -3.53
C GLY A 310 -9.69 22.25 -2.24
N GLU A 311 -10.36 21.86 -1.15
CA GLU A 311 -10.30 22.53 0.14
C GLU A 311 -9.14 22.03 1.00
N VAL A 312 -8.50 22.95 1.74
CA VAL A 312 -7.41 22.64 2.67
C VAL A 312 -7.99 22.27 4.02
N LEU A 313 -7.84 21.02 4.41
CA LEU A 313 -8.37 20.46 5.67
C LEU A 313 -7.41 20.64 6.85
N GLY A 314 -6.10 20.70 6.61
CA GLY A 314 -5.10 20.87 7.64
C GLY A 314 -3.73 21.20 7.06
N GLN A 315 -2.84 21.75 7.89
CA GLN A 315 -1.49 22.16 7.47
C GLN A 315 -0.44 21.86 8.53
N GLY A 316 0.78 21.53 8.07
CA GLY A 316 1.99 21.40 8.86
C GLY A 316 3.16 22.13 8.21
N LEU A 317 4.18 22.48 9.02
CA LEU A 317 5.36 23.20 8.55
C LEU A 317 6.61 22.36 8.80
N VAL A 318 7.41 22.17 7.76
CA VAL A 318 8.76 21.57 7.84
C VAL A 318 9.78 22.71 7.86
N LYS A 319 10.61 22.75 8.89
CA LYS A 319 11.57 23.83 9.13
C LYS A 319 13.00 23.30 8.99
N ALA A 320 13.92 24.18 8.63
CA ALA A 320 15.37 23.93 8.63
C ALA A 320 16.09 25.08 9.32
N ALA A 321 16.88 24.76 10.35
CA ALA A 321 17.65 25.72 11.14
C ALA A 321 19.11 25.29 11.20
N TRP A 322 20.01 26.03 10.61
CA TRP A 322 21.44 25.70 10.64
C TRP A 322 22.08 26.13 11.95
N THR A 323 22.92 25.24 12.51
CA THR A 323 23.57 25.44 13.80
C THR A 323 25.01 24.93 13.79
N THR A 324 25.86 25.53 14.59
CA THR A 324 27.19 25.02 14.93
C THR A 324 27.16 24.10 16.16
N ASP A 325 26.01 24.00 16.83
CA ASP A 325 25.81 23.12 17.95
C ASP A 325 25.65 21.68 17.46
N THR A 326 26.68 20.87 17.73
CA THR A 326 26.71 19.45 17.31
C THR A 326 25.69 18.62 18.07
N ASP A 327 25.36 18.97 19.33
CA ASP A 327 24.37 18.21 20.09
C ASP A 327 22.96 18.41 19.55
N LEU A 328 22.63 19.60 19.07
CA LEU A 328 21.36 19.86 18.44
C LEU A 328 21.24 19.22 17.05
N SER A 329 22.29 19.33 16.23
CA SER A 329 22.26 18.81 14.86
C SER A 329 22.40 17.28 14.80
N ALA A 330 23.01 16.64 15.79
CA ALA A 330 23.14 15.18 15.87
C ALA A 330 21.88 14.48 16.39
N ARG A 331 20.91 15.22 16.94
CA ARG A 331 19.63 14.63 17.36
C ARG A 331 18.83 14.18 16.13
N ILE A 332 18.44 12.93 16.09
CA ILE A 332 17.53 12.42 15.07
C ILE A 332 16.14 12.29 15.70
N SER A 333 15.11 12.77 15.02
CA SER A 333 13.74 12.47 15.42
C SER A 333 13.59 10.96 15.58
N ARG A 334 13.02 10.51 16.70
CA ARG A 334 12.81 9.08 16.98
C ARG A 334 11.95 8.41 15.88
N ARG A 335 10.94 9.13 15.36
CA ARG A 335 10.08 8.63 14.27
C ARG A 335 10.85 8.53 12.96
N VAL A 336 11.63 9.54 12.59
CA VAL A 336 12.45 9.53 11.38
C VAL A 336 13.43 8.36 11.43
N ALA A 337 14.17 8.19 12.54
CA ALA A 337 15.11 7.08 12.71
C ALA A 337 14.42 5.72 12.63
N HIS A 338 13.27 5.56 13.29
CA HIS A 338 12.51 4.32 13.30
C HIS A 338 12.07 3.91 11.89
N TYR A 339 11.44 4.81 11.13
CA TYR A 339 10.95 4.47 9.79
C TYR A 339 12.05 4.36 8.75
N THR A 340 13.17 5.08 8.91
CA THR A 340 14.36 4.85 8.08
C THR A 340 14.90 3.43 8.29
N GLY A 341 15.01 2.97 9.54
CA GLY A 341 15.43 1.60 9.85
C GLY A 341 14.47 0.53 9.29
N GLN A 342 13.16 0.76 9.33
CA GLN A 342 12.19 -0.17 8.75
C GLN A 342 12.23 -0.18 7.20
N ALA A 343 12.49 0.95 6.56
CA ALA A 343 12.69 1.03 5.12
C ALA A 343 13.95 0.26 4.69
N GLU A 344 15.07 0.44 5.39
CA GLU A 344 16.28 -0.36 5.19
C GLU A 344 16.04 -1.86 5.40
N LEU A 345 15.25 -2.23 6.41
CA LEU A 345 14.88 -3.63 6.66
C LEU A 345 14.15 -4.24 5.46
N ALA A 346 13.12 -3.56 4.94
CA ALA A 346 12.36 -4.02 3.80
C ALA A 346 13.25 -4.17 2.55
N GLU A 347 14.11 -3.18 2.29
CA GLU A 347 15.07 -3.20 1.18
C GLU A 347 16.07 -4.37 1.32
N ALA A 348 16.66 -4.55 2.49
CA ALA A 348 17.60 -5.63 2.75
C ALA A 348 16.96 -7.02 2.56
N VAL A 349 15.68 -7.19 2.96
CA VAL A 349 14.94 -8.43 2.69
C VAL A 349 14.76 -8.65 1.19
N GLN A 350 14.25 -7.65 0.46
CA GLN A 350 13.97 -7.77 -0.97
C GLN A 350 15.24 -8.02 -1.79
N GLU A 351 16.32 -7.30 -1.50
CA GLU A 351 17.62 -7.52 -2.16
C GLU A 351 18.18 -8.89 -1.84
N GLY A 352 18.08 -9.34 -0.57
CA GLY A 352 18.55 -10.66 -0.15
C GLY A 352 17.79 -11.80 -0.85
N LEU A 353 16.47 -11.70 -0.96
CA LEU A 353 15.65 -12.68 -1.66
C LEU A 353 15.90 -12.66 -3.18
N THR A 354 16.09 -11.47 -3.76
CA THR A 354 16.43 -11.32 -5.19
C THR A 354 17.79 -11.96 -5.49
N ALA A 355 18.81 -11.69 -4.68
CA ALA A 355 20.14 -12.30 -4.84
C ALA A 355 20.07 -13.83 -4.73
N ARG A 356 19.27 -14.36 -3.80
CA ARG A 356 19.04 -15.80 -3.68
C ARG A 356 18.41 -16.42 -4.92
N LYS A 357 17.38 -15.76 -5.50
CA LYS A 357 16.71 -16.23 -6.75
C LYS A 357 17.68 -16.38 -7.92
N VAL A 358 18.70 -15.53 -8.01
CA VAL A 358 19.73 -15.60 -9.07
C VAL A 358 20.96 -16.45 -8.67
N GLY A 359 20.95 -17.06 -7.48
CA GLY A 359 22.02 -17.95 -7.00
C GLY A 359 23.22 -17.23 -6.37
N ASP A 360 23.19 -15.93 -6.16
CA ASP A 360 24.20 -15.19 -5.41
C ASP A 360 24.01 -15.34 -3.91
N LEU A 361 24.44 -16.50 -3.39
CA LEU A 361 24.28 -16.86 -1.99
C LEU A 361 25.10 -15.98 -1.04
N ALA A 362 26.19 -15.39 -1.51
CA ALA A 362 27.02 -14.51 -0.70
C ALA A 362 26.30 -13.18 -0.41
N THR A 363 25.81 -12.52 -1.45
CA THR A 363 25.00 -11.29 -1.33
C THR A 363 23.70 -11.57 -0.57
N ALA A 364 23.01 -12.69 -0.86
CA ALA A 364 21.80 -13.08 -0.15
C ALA A 364 22.04 -13.20 1.36
N THR A 365 23.11 -13.90 1.76
CA THR A 365 23.45 -14.06 3.18
C THR A 365 23.77 -12.73 3.85
N ALA A 366 24.58 -11.88 3.21
CA ALA A 366 24.96 -10.56 3.76
C ALA A 366 23.73 -9.65 3.95
N LYS A 367 22.84 -9.59 2.94
CA LYS A 367 21.63 -8.75 3.00
C LYS A 367 20.64 -9.27 4.04
N LEU A 368 20.39 -10.58 4.11
CA LEU A 368 19.50 -11.15 5.11
C LEU A 368 20.09 -11.09 6.54
N GLN A 369 21.42 -11.12 6.69
CA GLN A 369 22.06 -10.83 7.98
C GLN A 369 21.78 -9.39 8.42
N ARG A 370 21.91 -8.42 7.51
CA ARG A 370 21.55 -7.01 7.79
C ARG A 370 20.07 -6.88 8.16
N ALA A 371 19.19 -7.60 7.45
CA ALA A 371 17.75 -7.62 7.75
C ALA A 371 17.46 -8.15 9.18
N VAL A 372 18.10 -9.22 9.60
CA VAL A 372 17.95 -9.76 10.97
C VAL A 372 18.37 -8.72 12.02
N GLN A 373 19.48 -8.04 11.79
CA GLN A 373 19.96 -6.98 12.69
C GLN A 373 18.94 -5.83 12.76
N LEU A 374 18.49 -5.31 11.60
CA LEU A 374 17.53 -4.20 11.54
C LEU A 374 16.16 -4.57 12.14
N ALA A 375 15.69 -5.81 11.96
CA ALA A 375 14.45 -6.28 12.57
C ALA A 375 14.54 -6.27 14.11
N SER A 376 15.70 -6.63 14.65
CA SER A 376 15.96 -6.56 16.10
C SER A 376 16.04 -5.11 16.58
N GLU A 377 16.77 -4.25 15.90
CA GLU A 377 16.94 -2.83 16.25
C GLU A 377 15.63 -2.04 16.19
N SER A 378 14.78 -2.31 15.20
CA SER A 378 13.48 -1.65 15.01
C SER A 378 12.34 -2.27 15.83
N GLY A 379 12.58 -3.41 16.50
CA GLY A 379 11.54 -4.14 17.23
C GLY A 379 10.43 -4.72 16.33
N ASN A 380 10.73 -4.96 15.04
CA ASN A 380 9.78 -5.57 14.11
C ASN A 380 9.73 -7.10 14.29
N GLU A 381 9.02 -7.54 15.34
CA GLU A 381 8.91 -8.95 15.70
C GLU A 381 8.26 -9.80 14.58
N ASN A 382 7.35 -9.22 13.81
CA ASN A 382 6.67 -9.94 12.73
C ASN A 382 7.66 -10.30 11.61
N THR A 383 8.45 -9.33 11.14
CA THR A 383 9.49 -9.60 10.14
C THR A 383 10.59 -10.49 10.70
N ALA A 384 10.97 -10.34 11.99
CA ALA A 384 11.94 -11.21 12.64
C ALA A 384 11.48 -12.69 12.66
N LYS A 385 10.21 -12.96 12.89
CA LYS A 385 9.63 -14.33 12.81
C LYS A 385 9.70 -14.89 11.39
N LEU A 386 9.37 -14.08 10.39
CA LEU A 386 9.42 -14.50 8.98
C LEU A 386 10.87 -14.77 8.52
N LEU A 387 11.82 -13.96 8.95
CA LEU A 387 13.25 -14.16 8.68
C LEU A 387 13.73 -15.51 9.21
N LYS A 388 13.31 -15.95 10.40
CA LYS A 388 13.66 -17.27 10.98
C LYS A 388 13.21 -18.46 10.13
N ALA A 389 12.23 -18.31 9.28
CA ALA A 389 11.82 -19.35 8.34
C ALA A 389 12.81 -19.49 7.16
N VAL A 390 13.52 -18.41 6.82
CA VAL A 390 14.45 -18.34 5.67
C VAL A 390 15.90 -18.50 6.07
N VAL A 391 16.27 -18.03 7.27
CA VAL A 391 17.65 -18.10 7.79
C VAL A 391 17.73 -18.79 9.14
N GLU A 392 18.90 -19.32 9.44
CA GLU A 392 19.30 -19.77 10.78
C GLU A 392 20.20 -18.71 11.40
N VAL A 393 19.87 -18.31 12.61
CA VAL A 393 20.66 -17.34 13.39
C VAL A 393 21.34 -18.10 14.53
N ASP A 394 22.66 -18.01 14.61
CA ASP A 394 23.41 -18.47 15.79
C ASP A 394 23.29 -17.39 16.88
N ASP A 395 22.48 -17.67 17.89
CA ASP A 395 22.21 -16.71 18.98
C ASP A 395 23.47 -16.28 19.77
N ARG A 396 24.56 -17.08 19.70
CA ARG A 396 25.80 -16.77 20.41
C ARG A 396 26.70 -15.82 19.63
N THR A 397 26.74 -15.96 18.29
CA THR A 397 27.66 -15.20 17.44
C THR A 397 26.94 -14.13 16.61
N GLY A 398 25.59 -14.18 16.53
CA GLY A 398 24.80 -13.35 15.62
C GLY A 398 25.00 -13.69 14.15
N THR A 399 25.69 -14.79 13.84
CA THR A 399 25.97 -15.20 12.46
C THR A 399 24.71 -15.78 11.84
N VAL A 400 24.44 -15.36 10.61
CA VAL A 400 23.27 -15.80 9.83
C VAL A 400 23.71 -16.75 8.73
N ARG A 401 22.95 -17.84 8.53
CA ARG A 401 23.11 -18.79 7.43
C ARG A 401 21.78 -19.00 6.73
N LEU A 402 21.81 -19.08 5.41
CA LEU A 402 20.63 -19.49 4.64
C LEU A 402 20.24 -20.92 4.99
N ARG A 403 18.95 -21.17 5.19
CA ARG A 403 18.47 -22.56 5.34
C ARG A 403 18.68 -23.34 4.04
N ALA A 404 19.06 -24.61 4.16
CA ALA A 404 19.26 -25.48 3.01
C ALA A 404 17.95 -25.72 2.25
N HIS A 405 16.84 -25.76 2.95
CA HIS A 405 15.50 -25.89 2.39
C HIS A 405 14.60 -24.77 2.96
N ILE A 406 14.01 -24.00 2.07
CA ILE A 406 13.09 -22.89 2.40
C ILE A 406 11.79 -23.17 1.66
N ASP A 407 10.67 -23.14 2.38
CA ASP A 407 9.35 -23.22 1.78
C ASP A 407 9.10 -21.95 0.93
N ALA A 408 8.63 -22.14 -0.30
CA ALA A 408 8.36 -21.01 -1.21
C ALA A 408 7.30 -20.05 -0.65
N ALA A 409 6.31 -20.56 0.08
CA ALA A 409 5.31 -19.72 0.74
C ALA A 409 5.90 -18.88 1.88
N ASP A 410 6.92 -19.37 2.59
CA ASP A 410 7.64 -18.60 3.60
C ASP A 410 8.47 -17.48 2.98
N GLU A 411 9.11 -17.75 1.85
CA GLU A 411 9.88 -16.76 1.09
C GLU A 411 8.98 -15.64 0.57
N ILE A 412 7.84 -15.97 -0.03
CA ILE A 412 6.85 -15.01 -0.51
C ILE A 412 6.26 -14.21 0.67
N ALA A 413 5.94 -14.87 1.78
CA ALA A 413 5.40 -14.17 2.96
C ALA A 413 6.42 -13.18 3.54
N LEU A 414 7.70 -13.52 3.55
CA LEU A 414 8.77 -12.61 3.97
C LEU A 414 8.88 -11.43 2.99
N ASP A 415 8.91 -11.68 1.68
CA ASP A 415 8.98 -10.64 0.65
C ASP A 415 7.82 -9.63 0.78
N VAL A 416 6.57 -10.13 0.80
CA VAL A 416 5.37 -9.28 0.83
C VAL A 416 5.24 -8.53 2.16
N ARG A 417 5.42 -9.23 3.28
CA ARG A 417 5.14 -8.66 4.61
C ARG A 417 6.29 -7.86 5.20
N SER A 418 7.50 -7.93 4.62
CA SER A 418 8.63 -7.07 5.03
C SER A 418 8.35 -5.57 4.82
N SER A 419 7.47 -5.21 3.89
CA SER A 419 7.04 -3.83 3.68
C SER A 419 6.00 -3.33 4.69
N LYS A 420 5.38 -4.22 5.49
CA LYS A 420 4.49 -3.82 6.58
C LYS A 420 5.30 -3.31 7.75
N THR A 421 4.92 -2.15 8.27
CA THR A 421 5.65 -1.47 9.34
C THR A 421 5.01 -1.68 10.71
N ALA A 422 5.81 -1.48 11.75
CA ALA A 422 5.33 -1.40 13.12
C ALA A 422 5.41 0.06 13.57
N ARG A 423 4.33 0.58 14.15
CA ARG A 423 4.29 1.97 14.65
C ARG A 423 5.23 2.19 15.83
N VAL A 424 5.74 3.40 15.91
CA VAL A 424 6.35 3.91 17.13
C VAL A 424 5.28 3.96 18.22
N ARG A 425 5.45 3.18 19.29
CA ARG A 425 4.55 3.26 20.46
C ARG A 425 4.53 4.69 20.99
N LYS A 426 3.34 5.31 21.05
CA LYS A 426 3.15 6.57 21.80
C LYS A 426 3.54 6.27 23.25
N GLU A 427 4.53 6.97 23.80
CA GLU A 427 4.78 6.93 25.23
C GLU A 427 3.50 7.49 25.88
N SER A 428 2.82 6.67 26.68
CA SER A 428 1.74 7.17 27.53
C SER A 428 2.41 8.17 28.47
N GLY A 429 2.18 9.44 28.21
CA GLY A 429 2.69 10.54 29.03
C GLY A 429 2.27 10.32 30.47
N SER A 430 3.27 10.33 31.36
CA SER A 430 3.09 10.39 32.80
C SER A 430 2.60 11.75 33.21
#